data_c316b62ff06c7f6cc1c5a499d1a26b17
#
_entry.id   c316b62ff06c7f6cc1c5a499d1a26b17
#
_cell.length_a   1.000
_cell.length_b   1.000
_cell.length_c   1.000
_cell.angle_alpha   90.00
_cell.angle_beta   90.00
_cell.angle_gamma   90.00
#
_symmetry.space_group_name_H-M   'P 1'
#
loop_
_entity.id
_entity.type
_entity.pdbx_description
1 polymer ?
#
loop_
_entity_poly.entity_id
_entity_poly.type
_entity_poly.pdbx_seq_one_letter_code
_entity_poly.pdbx_strand_id
1 'polypeptide(L)'
;CGWEKLSVRKGMAVKAVSGMRLDLGGMGKGFAVDRMAEMLKTRGVCSFFIDSTSDVLAGAPPPGEPGWRLRVDTGNGQGEVLLLSHAAVSTSGSARQMVKIGGKAYSHVLDPRSGLGVTEGRQVSVRASSAALADALATAGCVMREEEFRSLAAGLPGVSVPAFFQSPPCSAGETQKQDGLRKEG
;
A
#
# COMPACT_ATOMS: atom_id res chain seq x y z
N CYS A 1 21.13 0.73 -5.33
CA CYS A 1 19.83 0.13 -5.62
C CYS A 1 19.71 -0.04 -7.13
N GLY A 2 18.93 -1.01 -7.60
CA GLY A 2 18.69 -1.16 -9.02
C GLY A 2 17.98 -2.49 -9.34
N TRP A 3 16.77 -2.40 -9.88
CA TRP A 3 16.01 -3.56 -10.35
C TRP A 3 16.75 -4.31 -11.48
N GLU A 4 17.48 -3.58 -12.31
CA GLU A 4 18.31 -4.11 -13.40
C GLU A 4 19.41 -5.09 -12.92
N LYS A 5 19.75 -5.05 -11.63
CA LYS A 5 20.74 -5.94 -10.98
C LYS A 5 20.12 -7.20 -10.39
N LEU A 6 18.82 -7.37 -10.57
CA LEU A 6 18.08 -8.55 -10.11
C LEU A 6 17.48 -9.27 -11.30
N SER A 7 17.69 -10.56 -11.42
CA SER A 7 16.97 -11.41 -12.37
C SER A 7 16.24 -12.53 -11.63
N VAL A 8 15.00 -12.79 -12.05
CA VAL A 8 14.19 -13.88 -11.51
C VAL A 8 13.99 -14.93 -12.60
N ARG A 9 14.50 -16.13 -12.36
CA ARG A 9 14.40 -17.24 -13.32
C ARG A 9 14.12 -18.55 -12.58
N LYS A 10 13.13 -19.30 -13.04
CA LYS A 10 12.81 -20.66 -12.53
C LYS A 10 12.70 -20.71 -10.99
N GLY A 11 12.06 -19.73 -10.38
CA GLY A 11 11.88 -19.66 -8.92
C GLY A 11 13.11 -19.22 -8.13
N MET A 12 14.18 -18.82 -8.79
CA MET A 12 15.39 -18.27 -8.16
C MET A 12 15.54 -16.77 -8.44
N ALA A 13 15.94 -16.03 -7.41
CA ALA A 13 16.35 -14.63 -7.55
C ALA A 13 17.88 -14.54 -7.58
N VAL A 14 18.43 -14.05 -8.68
CA VAL A 14 19.88 -13.90 -8.87
C VAL A 14 20.24 -12.43 -8.76
N LYS A 15 21.12 -12.10 -7.84
CA LYS A 15 21.65 -10.75 -7.61
C LYS A 15 22.98 -10.60 -8.36
N ALA A 16 23.09 -9.60 -9.23
CA ALA A 16 24.31 -9.33 -9.99
C ALA A 16 25.41 -8.67 -9.14
N VAL A 17 25.08 -8.19 -7.94
CA VAL A 17 26.01 -7.50 -7.04
C VAL A 17 26.09 -8.23 -5.71
N SER A 18 27.30 -8.55 -5.28
CA SER A 18 27.56 -9.11 -3.94
C SER A 18 27.11 -8.12 -2.84
N GLY A 19 26.54 -8.65 -1.77
CA GLY A 19 26.02 -7.82 -0.66
C GLY A 19 24.67 -7.14 -0.93
N MET A 20 24.10 -7.20 -2.14
CA MET A 20 22.77 -6.70 -2.43
C MET A 20 21.72 -7.38 -1.54
N ARG A 21 20.88 -6.59 -0.87
CA ARG A 21 19.75 -7.07 -0.07
C ARG A 21 18.45 -6.78 -0.78
N LEU A 22 17.47 -7.67 -0.60
CA LEU A 22 16.10 -7.48 -1.05
C LEU A 22 15.25 -7.19 0.19
N ASP A 23 14.51 -6.10 0.16
CA ASP A 23 13.52 -5.76 1.16
C ASP A 23 12.13 -5.85 0.51
N LEU A 24 11.27 -6.69 1.06
CA LEU A 24 9.91 -6.90 0.59
C LEU A 24 8.88 -6.15 1.44
N GLY A 25 9.30 -5.24 2.32
CA GLY A 25 8.44 -4.51 3.24
C GLY A 25 7.34 -3.70 2.55
N GLY A 26 7.59 -3.25 1.32
CA GLY A 26 6.61 -2.50 0.50
C GLY A 26 5.57 -3.35 -0.25
N MET A 27 5.58 -4.69 -0.09
CA MET A 27 4.58 -5.57 -0.72
C MET A 27 4.26 -6.83 0.10
N GLY A 28 5.02 -7.09 1.14
CA GLY A 28 4.94 -8.34 1.89
C GLY A 28 3.62 -8.51 2.65
N LYS A 29 3.07 -7.41 3.15
CA LYS A 29 1.77 -7.43 3.85
C LYS A 29 0.64 -7.74 2.87
N GLY A 30 0.61 -7.03 1.73
CA GLY A 30 -0.35 -7.29 0.68
C GLY A 30 -0.27 -8.72 0.14
N PHE A 31 0.93 -9.25 -0.04
CA PHE A 31 1.12 -10.65 -0.42
C PHE A 31 0.53 -11.62 0.61
N ALA A 32 0.74 -11.38 1.91
CA ALA A 32 0.16 -12.22 2.95
C ALA A 32 -1.39 -12.17 2.92
N VAL A 33 -1.98 -11.01 2.69
CA VAL A 33 -3.43 -10.83 2.53
C VAL A 33 -3.96 -11.61 1.32
N ASP A 34 -3.25 -11.57 0.17
CA ASP A 34 -3.61 -12.37 -1.01
C ASP A 34 -3.57 -13.87 -0.70
N ARG A 35 -2.57 -14.34 0.04
CA ARG A 35 -2.47 -15.76 0.45
C ARG A 35 -3.61 -16.17 1.39
N MET A 36 -4.00 -15.30 2.33
CA MET A 36 -5.17 -15.56 3.19
C MET A 36 -6.46 -15.66 2.36
N ALA A 37 -6.66 -14.76 1.40
CA ALA A 37 -7.81 -14.79 0.51
C ALA A 37 -7.87 -16.07 -0.33
N GLU A 38 -6.75 -16.53 -0.84
CA GLU A 38 -6.64 -17.79 -1.58
C GLU A 38 -7.01 -19.00 -0.68
N MET A 39 -6.53 -19.01 0.55
CA MET A 39 -6.89 -20.08 1.52
C MET A 39 -8.40 -20.09 1.84
N LEU A 40 -9.05 -18.93 1.94
CA LEU A 40 -10.50 -18.85 2.13
C LEU A 40 -11.25 -19.42 0.91
N LYS A 41 -10.86 -18.98 -0.29
CA LYS A 41 -11.47 -19.44 -1.55
C LYS A 41 -11.34 -20.94 -1.73
N THR A 42 -10.18 -21.54 -1.41
CA THR A 42 -9.98 -23.00 -1.52
C THR A 42 -10.84 -23.80 -0.54
N ARG A 43 -11.34 -23.17 0.52
CA ARG A 43 -12.30 -23.76 1.49
C ARG A 43 -13.75 -23.42 1.19
N GLY A 44 -14.05 -22.83 0.03
CA GLY A 44 -15.41 -22.47 -0.38
C GLY A 44 -15.92 -21.18 0.22
N VAL A 45 -15.10 -20.43 0.97
CA VAL A 45 -15.48 -19.12 1.50
C VAL A 45 -15.19 -18.06 0.45
N CYS A 46 -16.21 -17.62 -0.28
CA CYS A 46 -16.07 -16.62 -1.34
C CYS A 46 -16.40 -15.20 -0.89
N SER A 47 -17.37 -15.04 0.05
CA SER A 47 -17.73 -13.74 0.62
C SER A 47 -16.91 -13.52 1.89
N PHE A 48 -15.98 -12.57 1.83
CA PHE A 48 -15.08 -12.23 2.93
C PHE A 48 -14.52 -10.82 2.79
N PHE A 49 -14.08 -10.28 3.91
CA PHE A 49 -13.38 -9.02 4.02
C PHE A 49 -12.17 -9.20 4.96
N ILE A 50 -10.98 -9.13 4.39
CA ILE A 50 -9.72 -9.22 5.14
C ILE A 50 -9.21 -7.80 5.37
N ASP A 51 -8.92 -7.48 6.62
CA ASP A 51 -8.36 -6.20 7.04
C ASP A 51 -7.07 -6.46 7.82
N SER A 52 -5.96 -6.02 7.27
CA SER A 52 -4.62 -6.09 7.86
C SER A 52 -4.08 -4.67 8.02
N THR A 53 -4.78 -3.87 8.79
CA THR A 53 -4.45 -2.49 9.16
C THR A 53 -4.29 -1.50 8.02
N SER A 54 -3.38 -1.74 7.08
CA SER A 54 -3.12 -0.86 5.92
C SER A 54 -3.53 -1.50 4.59
N ASP A 55 -3.81 -2.81 4.63
CA ASP A 55 -4.08 -3.61 3.45
C ASP A 55 -5.40 -4.34 3.62
N VAL A 56 -6.33 -4.06 2.74
CA VAL A 56 -7.67 -4.63 2.74
C VAL A 56 -7.88 -5.42 1.45
N LEU A 57 -8.52 -6.59 1.55
CA LEU A 57 -8.98 -7.34 0.39
C LEU A 57 -10.39 -7.85 0.62
N ALA A 58 -11.27 -7.51 -0.31
CA ALA A 58 -12.65 -7.99 -0.36
C ALA A 58 -12.80 -9.11 -1.39
N GLY A 59 -13.45 -10.19 -0.99
CA GLY A 59 -13.96 -11.22 -1.90
C GLY A 59 -15.30 -10.82 -2.52
N ALA A 60 -16.20 -11.80 -2.71
CA ALA A 60 -17.57 -11.53 -3.12
C ALA A 60 -18.26 -10.64 -2.06
N PRO A 61 -19.23 -9.81 -2.47
CA PRO A 61 -19.98 -8.97 -1.53
C PRO A 61 -20.80 -9.81 -0.54
N PRO A 62 -21.24 -9.20 0.57
CA PRO A 62 -22.22 -9.83 1.45
C PRO A 62 -23.53 -10.12 0.69
N PRO A 63 -24.32 -11.13 1.10
CA PRO A 63 -25.60 -11.40 0.49
C PRO A 63 -26.53 -10.17 0.51
N GLY A 64 -27.02 -9.78 -0.66
CA GLY A 64 -27.93 -8.63 -0.81
C GLY A 64 -27.23 -7.25 -0.90
N GLU A 65 -25.92 -7.19 -0.74
CA GLU A 65 -25.16 -5.94 -0.78
C GLU A 65 -24.37 -5.80 -2.10
N PRO A 66 -24.14 -4.57 -2.61
CA PRO A 66 -23.37 -4.34 -3.83
C PRO A 66 -21.85 -4.49 -3.61
N GLY A 67 -21.38 -4.47 -2.38
CA GLY A 67 -19.96 -4.53 -2.01
C GLY A 67 -19.72 -4.29 -0.53
N TRP A 68 -18.50 -4.49 -0.12
CA TRP A 68 -18.02 -4.15 1.21
C TRP A 68 -17.70 -2.66 1.27
N ARG A 69 -18.16 -1.99 2.32
CA ARG A 69 -17.93 -0.56 2.51
C ARG A 69 -16.58 -0.32 3.20
N LEU A 70 -15.72 0.44 2.54
CA LEU A 70 -14.42 0.85 3.07
C LEU A 70 -14.31 2.36 3.04
N ARG A 71 -14.07 2.99 4.19
CA ARG A 71 -13.76 4.42 4.25
C ARG A 71 -12.25 4.62 4.08
N VAL A 72 -11.88 5.42 3.09
CA VAL A 72 -10.49 5.82 2.81
C VAL A 72 -10.32 7.30 3.16
N ASP A 73 -9.31 7.62 3.94
CA ASP A 73 -8.94 9.01 4.22
C ASP A 73 -8.37 9.65 2.94
N THR A 74 -8.94 10.78 2.57
CA THR A 74 -8.55 11.57 1.38
C THR A 74 -7.81 12.86 1.73
N GLY A 75 -7.45 13.03 3.01
CA GLY A 75 -6.70 14.20 3.50
C GLY A 75 -7.53 15.43 3.76
N ASN A 76 -8.83 15.40 3.48
CA ASN A 76 -9.77 16.54 3.70
C ASN A 76 -10.59 16.41 5.01
N GLY A 77 -10.30 15.38 5.83
CA GLY A 77 -11.00 15.09 7.08
C GLY A 77 -12.37 14.40 6.93
N GLN A 78 -12.90 14.28 5.73
CA GLN A 78 -14.21 13.64 5.49
C GLN A 78 -14.07 12.19 5.06
N GLY A 79 -13.02 11.87 4.30
CA GLY A 79 -12.80 10.57 3.70
C GLY A 79 -13.79 10.25 2.58
N GLU A 80 -13.54 9.18 1.87
CA GLU A 80 -14.40 8.65 0.80
C GLU A 80 -14.78 7.20 1.11
N VAL A 81 -16.04 6.83 0.87
CA VAL A 81 -16.50 5.44 1.02
C VAL A 81 -16.43 4.74 -0.33
N LEU A 82 -15.58 3.72 -0.39
CA LEU A 82 -15.46 2.82 -1.54
C LEU A 82 -16.31 1.57 -1.33
N LEU A 83 -16.97 1.12 -2.38
CA LEU A 83 -17.56 -0.20 -2.44
C LEU A 83 -16.58 -1.19 -3.07
N LEU A 84 -16.22 -2.22 -2.31
CA LEU A 84 -15.25 -3.22 -2.73
C LEU A 84 -15.91 -4.56 -2.98
N SER A 85 -15.65 -5.11 -4.14
CA SER A 85 -15.98 -6.47 -4.53
C SER A 85 -14.83 -7.01 -5.38
N HIS A 86 -14.26 -8.14 -5.02
CA HIS A 86 -13.11 -8.75 -5.69
C HIS A 86 -11.97 -7.73 -5.93
N ALA A 87 -11.67 -6.93 -4.92
CA ALA A 87 -10.69 -5.86 -5.02
C ALA A 87 -9.96 -5.65 -3.69
N ALA A 88 -8.75 -5.14 -3.80
CA ALA A 88 -7.92 -4.75 -2.67
C ALA A 88 -7.73 -3.23 -2.63
N VAL A 89 -7.50 -2.71 -1.43
CA VAL A 89 -7.02 -1.35 -1.20
C VAL A 89 -5.86 -1.41 -0.21
N SER A 90 -4.77 -0.75 -0.55
CA SER A 90 -3.65 -0.55 0.38
C SER A 90 -3.39 0.94 0.57
N THR A 91 -3.03 1.31 1.79
CA THR A 91 -2.65 2.67 2.14
C THR A 91 -1.25 2.69 2.74
N SER A 92 -0.33 3.36 2.06
CA SER A 92 1.01 3.63 2.54
C SER A 92 1.15 5.08 3.00
N GLY A 93 1.92 5.29 4.08
CA GLY A 93 2.18 6.63 4.59
C GLY A 93 3.63 6.79 5.00
N SER A 94 4.36 7.70 4.35
CA SER A 94 5.76 7.96 4.66
C SER A 94 5.97 8.80 5.93
N ALA A 95 4.93 9.49 6.41
CA ALA A 95 5.00 10.31 7.62
C ALA A 95 4.91 9.53 8.94
N ARG A 96 4.47 8.27 8.92
CA ARG A 96 4.17 7.50 10.15
C ARG A 96 5.39 7.04 10.93
N GLN A 97 6.49 6.74 10.25
CA GLN A 97 7.73 6.29 10.87
C GLN A 97 8.88 7.12 10.31
N MET A 98 9.33 8.07 11.10
CA MET A 98 10.40 8.99 10.73
C MET A 98 11.51 9.00 11.78
N VAL A 99 12.75 9.11 11.32
CA VAL A 99 13.94 9.28 12.15
C VAL A 99 14.52 10.67 11.89
N LYS A 100 14.85 11.42 12.94
CA LYS A 100 15.51 12.73 12.83
C LYS A 100 17.04 12.55 12.89
N ILE A 101 17.72 13.01 11.83
CA ILE A 101 19.18 13.02 11.73
C ILE A 101 19.62 14.40 11.29
N GLY A 102 20.47 15.07 12.08
CA GLY A 102 20.95 16.42 11.75
C GLY A 102 19.84 17.46 11.56
N GLY A 103 18.75 17.37 12.35
CA GLY A 103 17.60 18.27 12.25
C GLY A 103 16.63 17.96 11.12
N LYS A 104 16.93 17.01 10.22
CA LYS A 104 16.09 16.59 9.10
C LYS A 104 15.38 15.27 9.42
N ALA A 105 14.10 15.17 9.11
CA ALA A 105 13.31 13.97 9.31
C ALA A 105 13.35 13.09 8.04
N TYR A 106 13.66 11.80 8.22
CA TYR A 106 13.70 10.79 7.17
C TYR A 106 12.70 9.69 7.46
N SER A 107 11.90 9.33 6.47
CA SER A 107 10.95 8.23 6.55
C SER A 107 11.64 6.86 6.48
N HIS A 108 10.94 5.82 6.95
CA HIS A 108 11.31 4.43 6.70
C HIS A 108 11.18 4.04 5.21
N VAL A 109 10.43 4.79 4.42
CA VAL A 109 10.30 4.58 2.97
C VAL A 109 11.52 5.19 2.28
N LEU A 110 12.32 4.35 1.63
CA LEU A 110 13.56 4.75 0.98
C LEU A 110 13.31 5.17 -0.47
N ASP A 111 13.89 6.30 -0.88
CA ASP A 111 14.00 6.67 -2.29
C ASP A 111 15.15 5.88 -2.93
N PRO A 112 14.88 4.98 -3.91
CA PRO A 112 15.89 4.15 -4.53
C PRO A 112 16.95 4.94 -5.32
N ARG A 113 16.65 6.20 -5.69
CA ARG A 113 17.57 7.09 -6.42
C ARG A 113 18.67 7.63 -5.51
N SER A 114 18.32 8.00 -4.28
CA SER A 114 19.25 8.56 -3.31
C SER A 114 19.73 7.54 -2.28
N GLY A 115 18.98 6.45 -2.05
CA GLY A 115 19.21 5.49 -0.97
C GLY A 115 18.86 6.03 0.42
N LEU A 116 18.24 7.20 0.51
CA LEU A 116 17.82 7.85 1.75
C LEU A 116 16.30 7.77 1.93
N GLY A 117 15.85 7.86 3.17
CA GLY A 117 14.43 7.99 3.47
C GLY A 117 13.85 9.25 2.85
N VAL A 118 12.63 9.18 2.28
CA VAL A 118 11.93 10.37 1.81
C VAL A 118 11.68 11.33 2.98
N THR A 119 11.74 12.62 2.71
CA THR A 119 11.62 13.67 3.75
C THR A 119 10.25 14.34 3.72
N GLU A 120 9.49 14.14 2.67
CA GLU A 120 8.11 14.61 2.55
C GLU A 120 7.16 13.56 3.10
N GLY A 121 6.25 13.97 3.99
CA GLY A 121 5.16 13.13 4.45
C GLY A 121 4.12 12.99 3.34
N ARG A 122 3.84 11.76 2.90
CA ARG A 122 2.77 11.47 1.93
C ARG A 122 1.94 10.30 2.40
N GLN A 123 0.65 10.35 2.10
CA GLN A 123 -0.24 9.20 2.21
C GLN A 123 -0.83 8.91 0.83
N VAL A 124 -0.73 7.65 0.44
CA VAL A 124 -1.20 7.18 -0.87
C VAL A 124 -2.05 5.93 -0.66
N SER A 125 -3.28 5.96 -1.14
CA SER A 125 -4.17 4.81 -1.18
C SER A 125 -4.34 4.34 -2.62
N VAL A 126 -4.18 3.04 -2.83
CA VAL A 126 -4.31 2.41 -4.15
C VAL A 126 -5.31 1.28 -4.07
N ARG A 127 -6.25 1.27 -5.02
CA ARG A 127 -7.14 0.14 -5.27
C ARG A 127 -6.56 -0.67 -6.44
N ALA A 128 -6.53 -2.00 -6.30
CA ALA A 128 -6.07 -2.92 -7.33
C ALA A 128 -6.81 -4.27 -7.24
N SER A 129 -6.52 -5.18 -8.17
CA SER A 129 -7.09 -6.54 -8.18
C SER A 129 -6.46 -7.48 -7.13
N SER A 130 -5.28 -7.16 -6.62
CA SER A 130 -4.60 -7.90 -5.54
C SER A 130 -4.04 -6.96 -4.51
N ALA A 131 -3.92 -7.45 -3.26
CA ALA A 131 -3.38 -6.67 -2.17
C ALA A 131 -1.87 -6.44 -2.32
N ALA A 132 -1.12 -7.41 -2.85
CA ALA A 132 0.31 -7.25 -3.13
C ALA A 132 0.58 -6.12 -4.14
N LEU A 133 -0.23 -6.02 -5.20
CA LEU A 133 -0.11 -4.94 -6.18
C LEU A 133 -0.48 -3.59 -5.57
N ALA A 134 -1.57 -3.53 -4.79
CA ALA A 134 -1.99 -2.31 -4.11
C ALA A 134 -0.92 -1.81 -3.13
N ASP A 135 -0.33 -2.69 -2.31
CA ASP A 135 0.72 -2.38 -1.31
C ASP A 135 1.99 -1.86 -2.01
N ALA A 136 2.45 -2.56 -3.06
CA ALA A 136 3.61 -2.14 -3.83
C ALA A 136 3.44 -0.76 -4.47
N LEU A 137 2.28 -0.52 -5.11
CA LEU A 137 1.98 0.75 -5.74
C LEU A 137 1.79 1.88 -4.72
N ALA A 138 1.11 1.63 -3.60
CA ALA A 138 0.95 2.63 -2.55
C ALA A 138 2.31 3.08 -1.99
N THR A 139 3.23 2.12 -1.79
CA THR A 139 4.61 2.41 -1.36
C THR A 139 5.38 3.20 -2.43
N ALA A 140 5.27 2.82 -3.71
CA ALA A 140 5.90 3.55 -4.82
C ALA A 140 5.37 4.99 -4.93
N GLY A 141 4.07 5.21 -4.72
CA GLY A 141 3.46 6.53 -4.70
C GLY A 141 4.02 7.46 -3.63
N CYS A 142 4.49 6.92 -2.50
CA CYS A 142 5.16 7.72 -1.47
C CYS A 142 6.52 8.30 -1.93
N VAL A 143 7.12 7.73 -2.98
CA VAL A 143 8.44 8.13 -3.52
C VAL A 143 8.33 8.94 -4.80
N MET A 144 7.35 8.64 -5.64
CA MET A 144 7.16 9.26 -6.95
C MET A 144 6.49 10.63 -6.84
N ARG A 145 6.67 11.49 -7.86
CA ARG A 145 5.83 12.69 -8.02
C ARG A 145 4.40 12.25 -8.34
N GLU A 146 3.43 13.00 -7.85
CA GLU A 146 2.00 12.63 -8.00
C GLU A 146 1.59 12.44 -9.46
N GLU A 147 1.97 13.35 -10.32
CA GLU A 147 1.64 13.31 -11.75
C GLU A 147 2.19 12.04 -12.43
N GLU A 148 3.48 11.73 -12.17
CA GLU A 148 4.12 10.52 -12.69
C GLU A 148 3.45 9.24 -12.16
N PHE A 149 3.12 9.25 -10.87
CA PHE A 149 2.46 8.11 -10.24
C PHE A 149 1.04 7.89 -10.79
N ARG A 150 0.24 8.96 -10.92
CA ARG A 150 -1.10 8.87 -11.50
C ARG A 150 -1.08 8.41 -12.95
N SER A 151 -0.10 8.87 -13.74
CA SER A 151 0.11 8.42 -15.12
C SER A 151 0.46 6.93 -15.17
N LEU A 152 1.36 6.46 -14.31
CA LEU A 152 1.68 5.04 -14.17
C LEU A 152 0.45 4.21 -13.80
N ALA A 153 -0.30 4.62 -12.78
CA ALA A 153 -1.48 3.91 -12.30
C ALA A 153 -2.58 3.83 -13.36
N ALA A 154 -2.79 4.89 -14.13
CA ALA A 154 -3.76 4.93 -15.23
C ALA A 154 -3.43 3.95 -16.36
N GLY A 155 -2.15 3.61 -16.56
CA GLY A 155 -1.70 2.61 -17.52
C GLY A 155 -1.88 1.15 -17.05
N LEU A 156 -2.28 0.93 -15.79
CA LEU A 156 -2.42 -0.42 -15.21
C LEU A 156 -3.90 -0.83 -15.14
N PRO A 157 -4.29 -1.97 -15.73
CA PRO A 157 -5.69 -2.42 -15.72
C PRO A 157 -6.20 -2.64 -14.29
N GLY A 158 -7.37 -2.08 -13.98
CA GLY A 158 -8.05 -2.27 -12.70
C GLY A 158 -7.40 -1.56 -11.51
N VAL A 159 -6.43 -0.68 -11.76
CA VAL A 159 -5.81 0.16 -10.74
C VAL A 159 -6.47 1.54 -10.68
N SER A 160 -6.71 2.05 -9.48
CA SER A 160 -7.14 3.43 -9.24
C SER A 160 -6.48 3.99 -7.98
N VAL A 161 -6.40 5.31 -7.89
CA VAL A 161 -5.73 6.03 -6.79
C VAL A 161 -6.77 6.90 -6.08
N PRO A 162 -7.52 6.35 -5.11
CA PRO A 162 -8.56 7.07 -4.38
C PRO A 162 -7.99 8.20 -3.50
N ALA A 163 -6.76 8.06 -3.00
CA ALA A 163 -6.13 9.11 -2.21
C ALA A 163 -4.65 9.28 -2.54
N PHE A 164 -4.23 10.54 -2.65
CA PHE A 164 -2.84 10.96 -2.75
C PHE A 164 -2.75 12.38 -2.17
N PHE A 165 -2.13 12.52 -1.00
CA PHE A 165 -2.01 13.81 -0.35
C PHE A 165 -0.75 13.91 0.53
N GLN A 166 -0.33 15.15 0.83
CA GLN A 166 0.71 15.39 1.81
C GLN A 166 0.16 15.20 3.22
N SER A 167 0.84 14.39 4.01
CA SER A 167 0.53 14.16 5.41
C SER A 167 1.54 14.90 6.26
N PRO A 168 1.11 15.68 7.27
CA PRO A 168 2.06 16.30 8.18
C PRO A 168 2.92 15.23 8.87
N PRO A 169 4.20 15.53 9.15
CA PRO A 169 5.06 14.60 9.88
C PRO A 169 4.42 14.33 11.25
N CYS A 170 4.38 13.05 11.64
CA CYS A 170 3.87 12.67 12.95
C CYS A 170 4.67 13.40 14.04
N SER A 171 3.99 14.18 14.91
CA SER A 171 4.60 14.76 16.08
C SER A 171 5.08 13.63 16.99
N ALA A 172 6.34 13.72 17.43
CA ALA A 172 6.92 12.71 18.34
C ALA A 172 6.09 12.68 19.64
N GLY A 173 5.28 11.64 19.83
CA GLY A 173 4.42 11.45 21.00
C GLY A 173 3.00 10.99 20.71
N GLU A 174 2.48 11.16 19.51
CA GLU A 174 1.15 10.65 19.15
C GLU A 174 1.29 9.36 18.35
N THR A 175 1.03 8.24 19.00
CA THR A 175 0.66 7.02 18.32
C THR A 175 -0.72 7.29 17.70
N GLN A 176 -0.75 7.83 16.48
CA GLN A 176 -2.03 7.94 15.77
C GLN A 176 -2.63 6.55 15.68
N LYS A 177 -3.76 6.38 16.36
CA LYS A 177 -4.65 5.22 16.15
C LYS A 177 -4.88 5.13 14.64
N GLN A 178 -4.83 3.91 14.13
CA GLN A 178 -5.01 3.58 12.71
C GLN A 178 -6.46 3.86 12.29
N ASP A 179 -6.81 5.13 12.16
CA ASP A 179 -8.16 5.57 11.81
C ASP A 179 -8.40 5.69 10.27
N GLY A 180 -7.41 5.30 9.47
CA GLY A 180 -7.52 5.43 8.00
C GLY A 180 -8.46 4.44 7.32
N LEU A 181 -8.83 3.34 7.99
CA LEU A 181 -9.68 2.29 7.46
C LEU A 181 -10.75 1.95 8.50
N ARG A 182 -11.91 2.58 8.44
CA ARG A 182 -13.07 2.23 9.30
C ARG A 182 -14.07 1.40 8.52
N LYS A 183 -14.52 0.32 9.15
CA LYS A 183 -15.72 -0.43 8.75
C LYS A 183 -16.93 0.41 9.14
N GLU A 184 -17.83 0.68 8.22
CA GLU A 184 -19.17 1.08 8.55
C GLU A 184 -20.03 -0.19 8.51
N GLY A 185 -20.63 -0.53 9.66
CA GLY A 185 -21.58 -1.64 9.84
C GLY A 185 -22.90 -1.38 9.14
#